data_a6b1df52f88b43ceaa66eb30eb665b1b
#
_entry.id   a6b1df52f88b43ceaa66eb30eb665b1b
#
_cell.length_a   1.000
_cell.length_b   1.000
_cell.length_c   1.000
_cell.angle_alpha   90.00
_cell.angle_beta   90.00
_cell.angle_gamma   90.00
#
_symmetry.space_group_name_H-M   'P 1'
#
loop_
_entity.id
_entity.type
_entity.pdbx_description
1 polymer ?
#
loop_
_entity_poly.entity_id
_entity_poly.type
_entity_poly.pdbx_seq_one_letter_code
_entity_poly.pdbx_strand_id
1 'polypeptide(L)'
;GVDYCGPIMIKSGVSRKTHSVKSYICIFICMVSKAIHLEVVMSLSTDSFLNAFKRFISRRGKPSKMISDNATNFRGANNELREIYEFLENSNEKIDKYLANLSIQWQFIPPRAPHFGGLWEAGVKSVKYHLKRVANASQLTYEEFSTVLCQIESCLNSRPLCPLSNDPKDLNPLSPGHFLIGTSLAAISEQNLQNVAVNRLNHYQKLNQLIQSFWSRWRKQYLAELQTRTKWTGNHQRQLQPGQMVIMKEDNEPPCFWRLGRVHAVHPGPDGRVRVATIITAQGTVQRAISKLCLLPIEDNKVTFRIISEIF
;
A
#
# COMPACT_ATOMS: atom_id res chain seq x y z
N GLY A 1 -5.22 -3.83 -10.28
CA GLY A 1 -5.39 -2.53 -10.94
C GLY A 1 -4.05 -1.87 -11.23
N VAL A 2 -3.98 -1.07 -12.26
CA VAL A 2 -2.78 -0.30 -12.62
C VAL A 2 -3.13 1.16 -12.92
N ASP A 3 -2.25 2.09 -12.50
CA ASP A 3 -2.43 3.53 -12.67
C ASP A 3 -1.05 4.24 -12.62
N TYR A 4 -1.00 5.50 -13.02
CA TYR A 4 0.21 6.31 -13.01
C TYR A 4 0.15 7.50 -12.05
N CYS A 5 1.32 7.84 -11.50
CA CYS A 5 1.56 9.07 -10.73
C CYS A 5 2.74 9.83 -11.35
N GLY A 6 2.59 11.12 -11.52
CA GLY A 6 3.65 12.00 -12.05
C GLY A 6 3.09 13.19 -12.82
N PRO A 7 3.93 13.94 -13.56
CA PRO A 7 5.38 13.76 -13.64
C PRO A 7 6.13 14.13 -12.36
N ILE A 8 7.29 13.50 -12.19
CA ILE A 8 8.23 13.71 -11.10
C ILE A 8 9.60 14.02 -11.70
N MET A 9 10.24 15.06 -11.21
CA MET A 9 11.55 15.47 -11.70
C MET A 9 12.66 14.75 -10.94
N ILE A 10 13.51 14.00 -11.64
CA ILE A 10 14.69 13.34 -11.11
C ILE A 10 15.95 13.80 -11.82
N LYS A 11 17.11 13.57 -11.22
CA LYS A 11 18.40 13.89 -11.87
C LYS A 11 18.72 12.86 -12.94
N SER A 12 19.25 13.32 -14.08
CA SER A 12 19.69 12.46 -15.19
C SER A 12 20.93 11.62 -14.87
N GLY A 13 21.63 11.89 -13.76
CA GLY A 13 22.85 11.18 -13.37
C GLY A 13 23.46 11.73 -12.08
N VAL A 14 24.67 11.29 -11.75
CA VAL A 14 25.38 11.62 -10.50
C VAL A 14 26.36 12.79 -10.68
N SER A 15 26.64 13.24 -11.90
CA SER A 15 27.63 14.27 -12.19
C SER A 15 27.16 15.67 -11.78
N ARG A 16 28.10 16.62 -11.60
CA ARG A 16 27.79 18.03 -11.24
C ARG A 16 26.96 18.78 -12.29
N LYS A 17 26.99 18.35 -13.57
CA LYS A 17 26.23 18.95 -14.70
C LYS A 17 24.99 18.11 -15.03
N THR A 18 24.25 17.66 -14.03
CA THR A 18 23.01 16.93 -14.26
C THR A 18 21.84 17.88 -14.53
N HIS A 19 21.02 17.53 -15.51
CA HIS A 19 19.73 18.17 -15.74
C HIS A 19 18.59 17.34 -15.15
N SER A 20 17.48 18.00 -14.89
CA SER A 20 16.27 17.34 -14.43
C SER A 20 15.55 16.69 -15.61
N VAL A 21 15.14 15.42 -15.42
CA VAL A 21 14.34 14.67 -16.39
C VAL A 21 13.02 14.27 -15.76
N LYS A 22 11.97 14.19 -16.59
CA LYS A 22 10.66 13.74 -16.17
C LYS A 22 10.68 12.22 -15.95
N SER A 23 10.09 11.78 -14.86
CA SER A 23 9.81 10.38 -14.57
C SER A 23 8.38 10.24 -14.07
N TYR A 24 7.90 9.00 -14.01
CA TYR A 24 6.56 8.67 -13.52
C TYR A 24 6.65 7.43 -12.62
N ILE A 25 5.64 7.21 -11.81
CA ILE A 25 5.50 6.00 -11.00
C ILE A 25 4.34 5.19 -11.57
N CYS A 26 4.60 3.98 -12.02
CA CYS A 26 3.58 2.99 -12.32
C CYS A 26 3.17 2.30 -11.02
N ILE A 27 1.89 2.31 -10.70
CA ILE A 27 1.33 1.79 -9.46
C ILE A 27 0.48 0.58 -9.81
N PHE A 28 0.89 -0.60 -9.34
CA PHE A 28 0.09 -1.81 -9.40
C PHE A 28 -0.54 -2.07 -8.03
N ILE A 29 -1.81 -2.47 -8.00
CA ILE A 29 -2.52 -2.80 -6.77
C ILE A 29 -3.30 -4.10 -6.93
N CYS A 30 -3.14 -5.01 -5.99
CA CYS A 30 -3.96 -6.21 -5.91
C CYS A 30 -5.37 -5.85 -5.42
N MET A 31 -6.41 -6.25 -6.15
CA MET A 31 -7.79 -5.94 -5.79
C MET A 31 -8.26 -6.74 -4.56
N VAL A 32 -7.65 -7.90 -4.28
CA VAL A 32 -7.96 -8.77 -3.15
C VAL A 32 -7.15 -8.35 -1.92
N SER A 33 -5.83 -8.59 -1.94
CA SER A 33 -4.94 -8.33 -0.79
C SER A 33 -4.67 -6.85 -0.54
N LYS A 34 -5.01 -5.97 -1.50
CA LYS A 34 -4.65 -4.54 -1.50
C LYS A 34 -3.15 -4.29 -1.47
N ALA A 35 -2.33 -5.30 -1.77
CA ALA A 35 -0.89 -5.14 -1.92
C ALA A 35 -0.58 -4.17 -3.06
N ILE A 36 0.42 -3.32 -2.83
CA ILE A 36 0.85 -2.28 -3.76
C ILE A 36 2.24 -2.63 -4.27
N HIS A 37 2.49 -2.40 -5.56
CA HIS A 37 3.81 -2.48 -6.16
C HIS A 37 4.09 -1.22 -6.97
N LEU A 38 5.27 -0.64 -6.79
CA LEU A 38 5.67 0.65 -7.34
C LEU A 38 6.86 0.50 -8.27
N GLU A 39 6.77 1.06 -9.49
CA GLU A 39 7.82 1.03 -10.51
C GLU A 39 8.13 2.43 -11.03
N VAL A 40 9.42 2.79 -11.09
CA VAL A 40 9.85 4.00 -11.80
C VAL A 40 9.81 3.76 -13.30
N VAL A 41 9.21 4.68 -14.05
CA VAL A 41 9.26 4.71 -15.51
C VAL A 41 9.66 6.10 -16.00
N MET A 42 10.42 6.13 -17.09
CA MET A 42 10.96 7.39 -17.63
C MET A 42 10.04 8.06 -18.65
N SER A 43 9.03 7.35 -19.14
CA SER A 43 8.03 7.89 -20.06
C SER A 43 6.68 7.20 -19.88
N LEU A 44 5.62 7.77 -20.47
CA LEU A 44 4.29 7.17 -20.55
C LEU A 44 4.07 6.43 -21.90
N SER A 45 5.13 5.89 -22.49
CA SER A 45 5.03 5.06 -23.70
C SER A 45 4.60 3.63 -23.37
N THR A 46 4.08 2.92 -24.37
CA THR A 46 3.76 1.50 -24.30
C THR A 46 4.97 0.67 -23.86
N ASP A 47 6.14 0.90 -24.48
CA ASP A 47 7.39 0.18 -24.17
C ASP A 47 7.81 0.36 -22.70
N SER A 48 7.73 1.60 -22.19
CA SER A 48 8.04 1.89 -20.79
C SER A 48 7.08 1.17 -19.84
N PHE A 49 5.81 1.10 -20.19
CA PHE A 49 4.84 0.33 -19.43
C PHE A 49 5.15 -1.17 -19.48
N LEU A 50 5.37 -1.74 -20.65
CA LEU A 50 5.69 -3.17 -20.82
C LEU A 50 6.94 -3.58 -20.03
N ASN A 51 7.97 -2.72 -20.01
CA ASN A 51 9.15 -2.96 -19.21
C ASN A 51 8.84 -2.95 -17.70
N ALA A 52 8.03 -1.99 -17.22
CA ALA A 52 7.56 -1.98 -15.83
C ALA A 52 6.71 -3.22 -15.52
N PHE A 53 5.83 -3.61 -16.44
CA PHE A 53 4.97 -4.78 -16.30
C PHE A 53 5.77 -6.08 -16.26
N LYS A 54 6.80 -6.25 -17.09
CA LYS A 54 7.74 -7.38 -17.02
C LYS A 54 8.44 -7.45 -15.66
N ARG A 55 8.93 -6.32 -15.12
CA ARG A 55 9.53 -6.27 -13.78
C ARG A 55 8.53 -6.62 -12.68
N PHE A 56 7.27 -6.16 -12.81
CA PHE A 56 6.19 -6.53 -11.91
C PHE A 56 5.91 -8.03 -11.92
N ILE A 57 5.68 -8.63 -13.09
CA ILE A 57 5.42 -10.08 -13.23
C ILE A 57 6.57 -10.92 -12.68
N SER A 58 7.82 -10.53 -12.96
CA SER A 58 9.01 -11.25 -12.51
C SER A 58 9.18 -11.28 -11.00
N ARG A 59 8.58 -10.30 -10.28
CA ARG A 59 8.70 -10.18 -8.82
C ARG A 59 7.42 -10.56 -8.06
N ARG A 60 6.26 -10.48 -8.69
CA ARG A 60 4.95 -10.65 -8.04
C ARG A 60 4.10 -11.77 -8.65
N GLY A 61 4.58 -12.37 -9.73
CA GLY A 61 3.83 -13.34 -10.49
C GLY A 61 2.87 -12.69 -11.51
N LYS A 62 2.37 -13.51 -12.41
CA LYS A 62 1.49 -13.09 -13.50
C LYS A 62 0.05 -12.92 -12.98
N PRO A 63 -0.59 -11.76 -13.19
CA PRO A 63 -1.99 -11.58 -12.85
C PRO A 63 -2.89 -12.27 -13.88
N SER A 64 -4.00 -12.85 -13.45
CA SER A 64 -5.04 -13.37 -14.34
C SER A 64 -5.84 -12.25 -15.00
N LYS A 65 -6.00 -11.12 -14.29
CA LYS A 65 -6.78 -9.97 -14.74
C LYS A 65 -6.08 -8.66 -14.44
N MET A 66 -6.08 -7.75 -15.42
CA MET A 66 -5.64 -6.36 -15.27
C MET A 66 -6.81 -5.40 -15.42
N ILE A 67 -6.84 -4.36 -14.59
CA ILE A 67 -7.84 -3.28 -14.66
C ILE A 67 -7.09 -1.95 -14.75
N SER A 68 -7.39 -1.15 -15.77
CA SER A 68 -6.79 0.18 -15.96
C SER A 68 -7.81 1.18 -16.46
N ASP A 69 -7.43 2.45 -16.48
CA ASP A 69 -8.12 3.45 -17.29
C ASP A 69 -7.88 3.23 -18.80
N ASN A 70 -8.46 4.11 -19.62
CA ASN A 70 -8.35 4.04 -21.08
C ASN A 70 -7.13 4.77 -21.65
N ALA A 71 -6.05 4.98 -20.88
CA ALA A 71 -4.86 5.63 -21.37
C ALA A 71 -4.22 4.84 -22.55
N THR A 72 -3.66 5.58 -23.51
CA THR A 72 -3.14 5.02 -24.76
C THR A 72 -2.02 4.00 -24.56
N ASN A 73 -1.17 4.20 -23.58
CA ASN A 73 -0.09 3.27 -23.21
C ASN A 73 -0.61 1.92 -22.69
N PHE A 74 -1.72 1.90 -21.95
CA PHE A 74 -2.35 0.65 -21.50
C PHE A 74 -3.06 -0.08 -22.63
N ARG A 75 -3.69 0.66 -23.55
CA ARG A 75 -4.29 0.07 -24.76
C ARG A 75 -3.23 -0.53 -25.67
N GLY A 76 -2.12 0.20 -25.91
CA GLY A 76 -0.99 -0.29 -26.68
C GLY A 76 -0.41 -1.59 -26.08
N ALA A 77 -0.15 -1.61 -24.77
CA ALA A 77 0.36 -2.79 -24.09
C ALA A 77 -0.59 -4.00 -24.19
N ASN A 78 -1.90 -3.77 -24.04
CA ASN A 78 -2.88 -4.85 -24.21
C ASN A 78 -2.87 -5.41 -25.63
N ASN A 79 -2.78 -4.55 -26.65
CA ASN A 79 -2.72 -4.98 -28.05
C ASN A 79 -1.45 -5.79 -28.33
N GLU A 80 -0.28 -5.32 -27.91
CA GLU A 80 0.98 -6.06 -28.10
C GLU A 80 0.97 -7.41 -27.38
N LEU A 81 0.47 -7.48 -26.16
CA LEU A 81 0.33 -8.75 -25.44
C LEU A 81 -0.62 -9.69 -26.17
N ARG A 82 -1.73 -9.19 -26.71
CA ARG A 82 -2.68 -9.99 -27.50
C ARG A 82 -2.03 -10.52 -28.79
N GLU A 83 -1.32 -9.69 -29.53
CA GLU A 83 -0.60 -10.10 -30.74
C GLU A 83 0.44 -11.21 -30.46
N ILE A 84 1.16 -11.10 -29.32
CA ILE A 84 2.08 -12.15 -28.87
C ILE A 84 1.31 -13.45 -28.58
N TYR A 85 0.17 -13.38 -27.90
CA TYR A 85 -0.63 -14.58 -27.61
C TYR A 85 -1.21 -15.19 -28.89
N GLU A 86 -1.77 -14.39 -29.81
CA GLU A 86 -2.28 -14.83 -31.08
C GLU A 86 -1.17 -15.50 -31.94
N PHE A 87 0.05 -14.94 -31.95
CA PHE A 87 1.21 -15.55 -32.61
C PHE A 87 1.59 -16.89 -31.98
N LEU A 88 1.59 -16.99 -30.66
CA LEU A 88 1.90 -18.24 -29.96
C LEU A 88 0.81 -19.29 -30.14
N GLU A 89 -0.45 -18.93 -30.15
CA GLU A 89 -1.59 -19.81 -30.42
C GLU A 89 -1.52 -20.40 -31.84
N ASN A 90 -1.14 -19.62 -32.82
CA ASN A 90 -1.01 -20.07 -34.21
C ASN A 90 0.21 -20.96 -34.47
N SER A 91 1.13 -21.09 -33.50
CA SER A 91 2.42 -21.77 -33.74
C SER A 91 2.47 -23.24 -33.35
N ASN A 92 1.54 -23.80 -32.54
CA ASN A 92 1.52 -25.24 -32.18
C ASN A 92 0.27 -25.68 -31.39
N GLU A 93 -0.50 -26.64 -31.91
CA GLU A 93 -1.73 -27.21 -31.30
C GLU A 93 -1.57 -27.82 -29.89
N LYS A 94 -0.38 -28.24 -29.49
CA LYS A 94 -0.12 -28.83 -28.15
C LYS A 94 0.28 -27.82 -27.10
N ILE A 95 0.79 -26.67 -27.52
CA ILE A 95 1.13 -25.52 -26.62
C ILE A 95 -0.12 -24.68 -26.33
N ASP A 96 -1.13 -24.75 -27.19
CA ASP A 96 -2.33 -23.93 -27.21
C ASP A 96 -3.15 -24.00 -25.94
N LYS A 97 -3.37 -25.19 -25.36
CA LYS A 97 -4.15 -25.31 -24.09
C LYS A 97 -3.44 -24.75 -22.88
N TYR A 98 -2.11 -24.82 -22.86
CA TYR A 98 -1.32 -24.25 -21.76
C TYR A 98 -1.20 -22.74 -21.86
N LEU A 99 -1.00 -22.20 -23.08
CA LEU A 99 -0.87 -20.76 -23.33
C LEU A 99 -2.21 -20.03 -23.27
N ALA A 100 -3.31 -20.65 -23.70
CA ALA A 100 -4.65 -20.07 -23.52
C ALA A 100 -4.99 -19.82 -22.05
N ASN A 101 -4.53 -20.69 -21.14
CA ASN A 101 -4.60 -20.47 -19.70
C ASN A 101 -3.64 -19.39 -19.18
N LEU A 102 -2.70 -18.93 -19.99
CA LEU A 102 -1.73 -17.89 -19.65
C LEU A 102 -2.15 -16.48 -20.11
N SER A 103 -3.24 -16.33 -20.86
CA SER A 103 -3.72 -15.02 -21.29
C SER A 103 -4.14 -14.14 -20.11
N ILE A 104 -3.76 -12.86 -20.16
CA ILE A 104 -4.16 -11.86 -19.17
C ILE A 104 -5.42 -11.19 -19.67
N GLN A 105 -6.52 -11.31 -18.93
CA GLN A 105 -7.74 -10.58 -19.22
C GLN A 105 -7.54 -9.10 -18.88
N TRP A 106 -7.62 -8.22 -19.88
CA TRP A 106 -7.53 -6.78 -19.66
C TRP A 106 -8.91 -6.14 -19.70
N GLN A 107 -9.27 -5.46 -18.61
CA GLN A 107 -10.51 -4.71 -18.49
C GLN A 107 -10.23 -3.21 -18.36
N PHE A 108 -10.77 -2.44 -19.28
CA PHE A 108 -10.73 -0.99 -19.21
C PHE A 108 -11.94 -0.45 -18.44
N ILE A 109 -11.70 0.49 -17.53
CA ILE A 109 -12.78 1.17 -16.81
C ILE A 109 -13.50 2.09 -17.80
N PRO A 110 -14.84 2.06 -17.88
CA PRO A 110 -15.59 2.97 -18.75
C PRO A 110 -15.26 4.43 -18.42
N PRO A 111 -15.13 5.31 -19.42
CA PRO A 111 -14.93 6.73 -19.19
C PRO A 111 -16.05 7.30 -18.30
N ARG A 112 -15.70 8.11 -17.30
CA ARG A 112 -16.65 8.76 -16.37
C ARG A 112 -17.43 7.82 -15.44
N ALA A 113 -16.92 6.62 -15.17
CA ALA A 113 -17.53 5.68 -14.22
C ALA A 113 -16.67 5.54 -12.94
N PRO A 114 -16.58 6.56 -12.07
CA PRO A 114 -15.75 6.53 -10.85
C PRO A 114 -16.20 5.47 -9.84
N HIS A 115 -17.43 4.94 -9.97
CA HIS A 115 -17.99 3.94 -9.04
C HIS A 115 -17.36 2.54 -9.16
N PHE A 116 -16.73 2.21 -10.28
CA PHE A 116 -16.04 0.93 -10.46
C PHE A 116 -14.69 0.86 -9.75
N GLY A 117 -14.13 2.01 -9.34
CA GLY A 117 -12.84 2.14 -8.68
C GLY A 117 -12.89 2.46 -7.17
N GLY A 118 -14.05 2.71 -6.59
CA GLY A 118 -14.24 3.44 -5.33
C GLY A 118 -13.39 3.03 -4.12
N LEU A 119 -13.07 1.75 -3.92
CA LEU A 119 -12.23 1.30 -2.80
C LEU A 119 -10.72 1.38 -3.09
N TRP A 120 -10.30 1.21 -4.33
CA TRP A 120 -8.90 1.32 -4.70
C TRP A 120 -8.50 2.74 -5.08
N GLU A 121 -9.42 3.53 -5.68
CA GLU A 121 -9.18 4.93 -6.05
C GLU A 121 -8.85 5.80 -4.83
N ALA A 122 -9.56 5.64 -3.72
CA ALA A 122 -9.28 6.38 -2.49
C ALA A 122 -7.86 6.07 -1.95
N GLY A 123 -7.49 4.78 -1.91
CA GLY A 123 -6.16 4.35 -1.48
C GLY A 123 -5.05 4.83 -2.43
N VAL A 124 -5.25 4.68 -3.74
CA VAL A 124 -4.30 5.15 -4.75
C VAL A 124 -4.20 6.68 -4.76
N LYS A 125 -5.30 7.40 -4.60
CA LYS A 125 -5.31 8.87 -4.50
C LYS A 125 -4.48 9.37 -3.31
N SER A 126 -4.65 8.76 -2.15
CA SER A 126 -3.84 9.06 -0.96
C SER A 126 -2.36 8.77 -1.20
N VAL A 127 -2.03 7.60 -1.75
CA VAL A 127 -0.65 7.23 -2.11
C VAL A 127 -0.06 8.23 -3.10
N LYS A 128 -0.75 8.56 -4.19
CA LYS A 128 -0.32 9.56 -5.18
C LYS A 128 -0.04 10.93 -4.56
N TYR A 129 -0.90 11.37 -3.64
CA TYR A 129 -0.72 12.64 -2.95
C TYR A 129 0.57 12.68 -2.12
N HIS A 130 0.84 11.63 -1.35
CA HIS A 130 2.05 11.55 -0.54
C HIS A 130 3.31 11.33 -1.37
N LEU A 131 3.24 10.53 -2.44
CA LEU A 131 4.35 10.31 -3.37
C LEU A 131 4.80 11.60 -4.06
N LYS A 132 3.86 12.42 -4.56
CA LYS A 132 4.19 13.72 -5.15
C LYS A 132 4.93 14.64 -4.18
N ARG A 133 4.57 14.61 -2.89
CA ARG A 133 5.24 15.43 -1.87
C ARG A 133 6.67 14.96 -1.57
N VAL A 134 6.90 13.65 -1.55
CA VAL A 134 8.25 13.09 -1.39
C VAL A 134 9.11 13.45 -2.60
N ALA A 135 8.58 13.24 -3.78
CA ALA A 135 9.27 13.48 -5.04
C ALA A 135 9.67 14.94 -5.27
N ASN A 136 8.84 15.89 -4.83
CA ASN A 136 9.11 17.33 -4.95
C ASN A 136 10.08 17.84 -3.88
N ALA A 137 10.37 17.06 -2.84
CA ALA A 137 11.20 17.49 -1.71
C ALA A 137 12.70 17.41 -1.98
N SER A 138 13.14 16.65 -3.00
CA SER A 138 14.57 16.50 -3.31
C SER A 138 14.79 16.02 -4.74
N GLN A 139 15.86 16.54 -5.35
CA GLN A 139 16.31 16.05 -6.66
C GLN A 139 17.10 14.76 -6.48
N LEU A 140 16.41 13.61 -6.60
CA LEU A 140 16.98 12.28 -6.49
C LEU A 140 17.47 11.77 -7.85
N THR A 141 18.50 10.94 -7.85
CA THR A 141 18.85 10.11 -9.01
C THR A 141 17.83 9.01 -9.22
N TYR A 142 17.89 8.32 -10.35
CA TYR A 142 17.01 7.16 -10.61
C TYR A 142 17.16 6.07 -9.53
N GLU A 143 18.40 5.74 -9.15
CA GLU A 143 18.69 4.72 -8.14
C GLU A 143 18.13 5.10 -6.76
N GLU A 144 18.38 6.32 -6.31
CA GLU A 144 17.88 6.84 -5.05
C GLU A 144 16.36 6.87 -5.02
N PHE A 145 15.75 7.32 -6.11
CA PHE A 145 14.30 7.38 -6.22
C PHE A 145 13.67 5.98 -6.22
N SER A 146 14.29 5.02 -6.92
CA SER A 146 13.87 3.61 -6.91
C SER A 146 13.97 3.02 -5.49
N THR A 147 15.06 3.29 -4.77
CA THR A 147 15.25 2.85 -3.38
C THR A 147 14.18 3.43 -2.45
N VAL A 148 13.93 4.74 -2.56
CA VAL A 148 12.87 5.41 -1.79
C VAL A 148 11.50 4.81 -2.09
N LEU A 149 11.19 4.50 -3.35
CA LEU A 149 9.93 3.85 -3.72
C LEU A 149 9.79 2.44 -3.14
N CYS A 150 10.85 1.63 -3.13
CA CYS A 150 10.82 0.31 -2.50
C CYS A 150 10.53 0.39 -0.99
N GLN A 151 11.12 1.38 -0.29
CA GLN A 151 10.86 1.59 1.12
C GLN A 151 9.43 2.10 1.38
N ILE A 152 8.92 2.98 0.52
CA ILE A 152 7.52 3.44 0.56
C ILE A 152 6.58 2.27 0.31
N GLU A 153 6.86 1.41 -0.68
CA GLU A 153 6.09 0.19 -0.96
C GLU A 153 6.02 -0.71 0.28
N SER A 154 7.14 -0.91 0.97
CA SER A 154 7.20 -1.65 2.24
C SER A 154 6.31 -1.01 3.31
N CYS A 155 6.39 0.31 3.50
CA CYS A 155 5.52 1.04 4.44
C CYS A 155 4.03 0.83 4.12
N LEU A 156 3.64 0.95 2.85
CA LEU A 156 2.25 0.78 2.41
C LEU A 156 1.75 -0.64 2.65
N ASN A 157 2.59 -1.64 2.39
CA ASN A 157 2.25 -3.05 2.51
C ASN A 157 2.37 -3.60 3.94
N SER A 158 2.95 -2.85 4.88
CA SER A 158 3.02 -3.22 6.30
C SER A 158 1.71 -2.97 7.05
N ARG A 159 0.75 -2.22 6.47
CA ARG A 159 -0.47 -1.80 7.17
C ARG A 159 -1.31 -2.99 7.66
N PRO A 160 -1.76 -2.98 8.92
CA PRO A 160 -2.64 -4.00 9.46
C PRO A 160 -4.01 -4.01 8.76
N LEU A 161 -4.49 -5.19 8.36
CA LEU A 161 -5.81 -5.40 7.77
C LEU A 161 -6.80 -6.01 8.75
N CYS A 162 -6.40 -7.10 9.40
CA CYS A 162 -7.19 -7.85 10.38
C CYS A 162 -6.25 -8.61 11.33
N PRO A 163 -6.75 -9.21 12.42
CA PRO A 163 -5.99 -10.16 13.22
C PRO A 163 -5.53 -11.35 12.38
N LEU A 164 -4.30 -11.81 12.59
CA LEU A 164 -3.76 -12.99 11.89
C LEU A 164 -4.39 -14.28 12.43
N SER A 165 -4.69 -14.32 13.72
CA SER A 165 -5.32 -15.47 14.38
C SER A 165 -6.44 -15.05 15.34
N ASN A 166 -7.23 -16.06 15.78
CA ASN A 166 -8.29 -15.88 16.80
C ASN A 166 -7.75 -15.98 18.23
N ASP A 167 -6.48 -16.31 18.41
CA ASP A 167 -5.89 -16.38 19.74
C ASP A 167 -5.89 -14.98 20.39
N PRO A 168 -6.52 -14.79 21.57
CA PRO A 168 -6.50 -13.52 22.28
C PRO A 168 -5.10 -13.03 22.65
N LYS A 169 -4.13 -13.93 22.74
CA LYS A 169 -2.73 -13.61 23.07
C LYS A 169 -1.92 -13.20 21.84
N ASP A 170 -2.38 -13.56 20.65
CA ASP A 170 -1.71 -13.18 19.41
C ASP A 170 -2.10 -11.76 19.01
N LEU A 171 -1.10 -10.89 18.96
CA LEU A 171 -1.23 -9.48 18.55
C LEU A 171 -0.70 -9.23 17.12
N ASN A 172 -0.36 -10.29 16.37
CA ASN A 172 0.12 -10.14 15.01
C ASN A 172 -1.04 -9.85 14.06
N PRO A 173 -0.91 -8.82 13.20
CA PRO A 173 -1.92 -8.51 12.19
C PRO A 173 -1.59 -9.19 10.88
N LEU A 174 -2.60 -9.57 10.13
CA LEU A 174 -2.46 -9.82 8.70
C LEU A 174 -2.26 -8.48 7.98
N SER A 175 -1.26 -8.39 7.12
CA SER A 175 -0.98 -7.22 6.27
C SER A 175 -0.84 -7.63 4.80
N PRO A 176 -0.91 -6.68 3.84
CA PRO A 176 -0.61 -6.97 2.43
C PRO A 176 0.77 -7.62 2.23
N GLY A 177 1.74 -7.32 3.10
CA GLY A 177 3.07 -7.92 3.07
C GLY A 177 3.06 -9.43 3.19
N HIS A 178 2.17 -10.00 3.99
CA HIS A 178 2.05 -11.46 4.12
C HIS A 178 1.71 -12.17 2.81
N PHE A 179 0.93 -11.53 1.94
CA PHE A 179 0.62 -12.07 0.60
C PHE A 179 1.78 -11.90 -0.41
N LEU A 180 2.81 -11.14 -0.06
CA LEU A 180 3.97 -10.89 -0.93
C LEU A 180 5.17 -11.75 -0.57
N ILE A 181 5.42 -11.93 0.73
CA ILE A 181 6.65 -12.58 1.26
C ILE A 181 6.36 -13.61 2.35
N GLY A 182 5.09 -13.92 2.65
CA GLY A 182 4.71 -14.90 3.68
C GLY A 182 4.83 -14.42 5.14
N THR A 183 5.31 -13.19 5.36
CA THR A 183 5.51 -12.62 6.70
C THR A 183 5.26 -11.11 6.72
N SER A 184 5.31 -10.50 7.91
CA SER A 184 5.22 -9.06 8.04
C SER A 184 6.44 -8.35 7.47
N LEU A 185 6.22 -7.22 6.81
CA LEU A 185 7.28 -6.32 6.38
C LEU A 185 7.80 -5.51 7.57
N ALA A 186 9.11 -5.44 7.70
CA ALA A 186 9.80 -4.65 8.70
C ALA A 186 10.76 -3.66 8.04
N ALA A 187 10.99 -2.52 8.69
CA ALA A 187 12.04 -1.59 8.31
C ALA A 187 13.27 -1.75 9.22
N ILE A 188 14.42 -1.38 8.71
CA ILE A 188 15.64 -1.27 9.52
C ILE A 188 15.39 -0.16 10.55
N SER A 189 15.75 -0.45 11.82
CA SER A 189 15.62 0.53 12.89
C SER A 189 16.69 1.61 12.74
N GLU A 190 16.28 2.85 12.55
CA GLU A 190 17.16 3.98 12.32
C GLU A 190 16.83 5.15 13.25
N GLN A 191 17.81 6.06 13.40
CA GLN A 191 17.61 7.27 14.19
C GLN A 191 16.46 8.10 13.64
N ASN A 192 15.64 8.66 14.53
CA ASN A 192 14.60 9.60 14.14
C ASN A 192 15.19 10.94 13.69
N LEU A 193 15.04 11.27 12.42
CA LEU A 193 15.60 12.45 11.77
C LEU A 193 14.53 13.52 11.46
N GLN A 194 13.27 13.30 11.82
CA GLN A 194 12.15 14.16 11.38
C GLN A 194 12.31 15.62 11.81
N ASN A 195 12.93 15.86 12.97
CA ASN A 195 13.12 17.20 13.53
C ASN A 195 14.53 17.75 13.30
N VAL A 196 15.37 17.06 12.53
CA VAL A 196 16.74 17.51 12.24
C VAL A 196 16.71 18.40 10.99
N ALA A 197 17.36 19.56 11.06
CA ALA A 197 17.43 20.48 9.92
C ALA A 197 18.20 19.82 8.74
N VAL A 198 17.66 19.93 7.52
CA VAL A 198 18.16 19.24 6.32
C VAL A 198 19.63 19.57 6.01
N ASN A 199 20.10 20.79 6.35
CA ASN A 199 21.48 21.20 6.15
C ASN A 199 22.50 20.51 7.09
N ARG A 200 22.02 19.87 8.17
CA ARG A 200 22.85 19.08 9.10
C ARG A 200 22.91 17.60 8.75
N LEU A 201 22.15 17.17 7.76
CA LEU A 201 22.06 15.78 7.36
C LEU A 201 23.03 15.48 6.23
N ASN A 202 23.71 14.34 6.30
CA ASN A 202 24.41 13.78 5.16
C ASN A 202 23.40 13.25 4.12
N HIS A 203 23.90 12.82 2.97
CA HIS A 203 23.04 12.41 1.86
C HIS A 203 22.14 11.21 2.22
N TYR A 204 22.69 10.17 2.83
CA TYR A 204 21.93 9.00 3.30
C TYR A 204 20.85 9.37 4.31
N GLN A 205 21.18 10.21 5.28
CA GLN A 205 20.23 10.68 6.29
C GLN A 205 19.09 11.49 5.68
N LYS A 206 19.34 12.24 4.59
CA LYS A 206 18.27 12.94 3.86
C LYS A 206 17.27 11.98 3.24
N LEU A 207 17.71 10.87 2.65
CA LEU A 207 16.84 9.83 2.12
C LEU A 207 15.99 9.21 3.23
N ASN A 208 16.60 8.89 4.36
CA ASN A 208 15.90 8.35 5.53
C ASN A 208 14.88 9.35 6.09
N GLN A 209 15.22 10.64 6.19
CA GLN A 209 14.27 11.66 6.59
C GLN A 209 13.06 11.75 5.66
N LEU A 210 13.26 11.58 4.34
CA LEU A 210 12.17 11.53 3.37
C LEU A 210 11.18 10.38 3.66
N ILE A 211 11.72 9.18 3.92
CA ILE A 211 10.91 8.00 4.24
C ILE A 211 10.16 8.20 5.55
N GLN A 212 10.84 8.67 6.59
CA GLN A 212 10.21 8.95 7.89
C GLN A 212 9.12 10.03 7.77
N SER A 213 9.35 11.04 6.94
CA SER A 213 8.37 12.10 6.66
C SER A 213 7.17 11.57 5.86
N PHE A 214 7.39 10.68 4.89
CA PHE A 214 6.32 9.98 4.19
C PHE A 214 5.49 9.16 5.17
N TRP A 215 6.16 8.28 5.94
CA TRP A 215 5.53 7.41 6.93
C TRP A 215 4.66 8.16 7.92
N SER A 216 5.21 9.20 8.54
CA SER A 216 4.49 10.00 9.54
C SER A 216 3.21 10.62 8.97
N ARG A 217 3.28 11.21 7.77
CA ARG A 217 2.11 11.83 7.12
C ARG A 217 1.08 10.81 6.66
N TRP A 218 1.53 9.78 5.94
CA TRP A 218 0.65 8.75 5.42
C TRP A 218 -0.03 7.96 6.55
N ARG A 219 0.73 7.56 7.58
CA ARG A 219 0.19 6.85 8.75
C ARG A 219 -0.88 7.67 9.47
N LYS A 220 -0.65 8.97 9.70
CA LYS A 220 -1.64 9.87 10.31
C LYS A 220 -2.93 9.91 9.50
N GLN A 221 -2.83 10.04 8.19
CA GLN A 221 -4.01 10.03 7.30
C GLN A 221 -4.72 8.68 7.34
N TYR A 222 -4.00 7.58 7.21
CA TYR A 222 -4.55 6.22 7.26
C TYR A 222 -5.33 5.96 8.56
N LEU A 223 -4.74 6.32 9.71
CA LEU A 223 -5.41 6.17 11.01
C LEU A 223 -6.64 7.08 11.13
N ALA A 224 -6.60 8.28 10.58
CA ALA A 224 -7.78 9.16 10.54
C ALA A 224 -8.91 8.58 9.67
N GLU A 225 -8.58 8.00 8.52
CA GLU A 225 -9.55 7.32 7.66
C GLU A 225 -10.21 6.11 8.33
N LEU A 226 -9.45 5.31 9.08
CA LEU A 226 -10.01 4.20 9.85
C LEU A 226 -11.02 4.68 10.90
N GLN A 227 -10.73 5.78 11.59
CA GLN A 227 -11.67 6.36 12.57
C GLN A 227 -12.91 6.96 11.92
N THR A 228 -12.79 7.55 10.73
CA THR A 228 -13.91 8.15 10.02
C THR A 228 -14.88 7.08 9.49
N ARG A 229 -14.35 5.97 8.97
CA ARG A 229 -15.18 4.84 8.48
C ARG A 229 -16.08 4.26 9.57
N THR A 230 -15.60 4.21 10.81
CA THR A 230 -16.39 3.76 11.96
C THR A 230 -17.58 4.69 12.28
N LYS A 231 -17.51 5.97 11.90
CA LYS A 231 -18.59 6.95 12.13
C LYS A 231 -19.67 6.95 11.07
N TRP A 232 -19.37 6.50 9.82
CA TRP A 232 -20.26 6.63 8.65
C TRP A 232 -21.15 5.41 8.39
N THR A 233 -20.91 4.28 9.03
CA THR A 233 -21.76 3.08 8.92
C THR A 233 -23.02 3.22 9.77
N GLY A 234 -23.89 4.14 9.41
CA GLY A 234 -25.13 4.57 10.02
C GLY A 234 -25.78 3.62 11.04
N ASN A 235 -26.35 4.20 12.08
CA ASN A 235 -27.02 3.59 13.24
C ASN A 235 -26.08 2.84 14.20
N HIS A 236 -25.88 3.47 15.30
CA HIS A 236 -25.09 3.10 16.48
C HIS A 236 -23.57 3.28 16.27
N GLN A 237 -23.02 4.22 17.03
CA GLN A 237 -21.59 4.28 17.35
C GLN A 237 -21.15 2.82 17.59
N ARG A 238 -20.36 2.23 16.68
CA ARG A 238 -19.70 0.95 16.98
C ARG A 238 -18.84 1.22 18.21
N GLN A 239 -19.39 0.91 19.38
CA GLN A 239 -18.64 0.95 20.60
C GLN A 239 -17.57 -0.11 20.53
N LEU A 240 -16.36 0.23 20.90
CA LEU A 240 -15.27 -0.72 21.10
C LEU A 240 -15.76 -1.86 21.99
N GLN A 241 -15.50 -3.08 21.56
CA GLN A 241 -15.89 -4.27 22.32
C GLN A 241 -14.63 -5.03 22.80
N PRO A 242 -14.70 -5.67 23.98
CA PRO A 242 -13.65 -6.58 24.41
C PRO A 242 -13.35 -7.65 23.34
N GLY A 243 -12.07 -7.99 23.21
CA GLY A 243 -11.57 -8.94 22.21
C GLY A 243 -11.18 -8.32 20.87
N GLN A 244 -11.63 -7.14 20.52
CA GLN A 244 -11.26 -6.50 19.26
C GLN A 244 -9.81 -6.05 19.26
N MET A 245 -9.14 -6.20 18.11
CA MET A 245 -7.78 -5.69 17.89
C MET A 245 -7.82 -4.24 17.41
N VAL A 246 -6.94 -3.43 17.96
CA VAL A 246 -6.84 -2.00 17.68
C VAL A 246 -5.42 -1.57 17.40
N ILE A 247 -5.27 -0.53 16.57
CA ILE A 247 -4.02 0.21 16.40
C ILE A 247 -4.06 1.39 17.37
N MET A 248 -3.00 1.53 18.16
CA MET A 248 -2.83 2.68 19.03
C MET A 248 -2.16 3.84 18.27
N LYS A 249 -2.75 5.04 18.38
CA LYS A 249 -2.17 6.27 17.84
C LYS A 249 -1.07 6.75 18.78
N GLU A 250 0.16 6.53 18.40
CA GLU A 250 1.33 7.09 19.05
C GLU A 250 2.11 7.92 18.02
N ASP A 251 2.74 9.00 18.48
CA ASP A 251 3.60 9.81 17.63
C ASP A 251 5.01 9.20 17.55
N ASN A 252 5.76 9.55 16.48
CA ASN A 252 7.16 9.20 16.30
C ASN A 252 7.48 7.70 16.19
N GLU A 253 6.52 6.85 15.81
CA GLU A 253 6.81 5.45 15.54
C GLU A 253 7.64 5.29 14.25
N PRO A 254 8.63 4.37 14.23
CA PRO A 254 9.47 4.14 13.07
C PRO A 254 8.68 3.56 11.89
N PRO A 255 9.20 3.67 10.65
CA PRO A 255 8.56 3.08 9.47
C PRO A 255 8.22 1.60 9.66
N CYS A 256 7.08 1.17 9.10
CA CYS A 256 6.52 -0.18 9.19
C CYS A 256 6.13 -0.65 10.60
N PHE A 257 6.34 0.15 11.64
CA PHE A 257 5.96 -0.22 12.99
C PHE A 257 4.53 0.22 13.32
N TRP A 258 3.72 -0.73 13.74
CA TRP A 258 2.33 -0.54 14.15
C TRP A 258 2.15 -0.99 15.59
N ARG A 259 1.83 -0.05 16.48
CA ARG A 259 1.55 -0.37 17.87
C ARG A 259 0.15 -0.95 18.00
N LEU A 260 0.08 -2.24 18.22
CA LEU A 260 -1.16 -3.00 18.29
C LEU A 260 -1.48 -3.38 19.73
N GLY A 261 -2.75 -3.63 19.97
CA GLY A 261 -3.25 -4.19 21.21
C GLY A 261 -4.65 -4.74 21.03
N ARG A 262 -5.10 -5.49 22.03
CA ARG A 262 -6.43 -6.07 22.09
C ARG A 262 -7.23 -5.45 23.22
N VAL A 263 -8.45 -5.05 22.94
CA VAL A 263 -9.37 -4.48 23.95
C VAL A 263 -9.67 -5.54 25.01
N HIS A 264 -9.28 -5.27 26.24
CA HIS A 264 -9.60 -6.11 27.40
C HIS A 264 -10.92 -5.71 28.05
N ALA A 265 -11.09 -4.42 28.29
CA ALA A 265 -12.28 -3.86 28.91
C ALA A 265 -12.56 -2.46 28.37
N VAL A 266 -13.82 -2.07 28.39
CA VAL A 266 -14.27 -0.70 28.07
C VAL A 266 -14.87 -0.07 29.30
N HIS A 267 -14.65 1.24 29.49
CA HIS A 267 -15.10 1.98 30.65
C HIS A 267 -16.14 3.03 30.24
N PRO A 268 -17.44 2.75 30.41
CA PRO A 268 -18.48 3.72 30.15
C PRO A 268 -18.47 4.82 31.21
N GLY A 269 -18.71 6.05 30.78
CA GLY A 269 -18.94 7.19 31.70
C GLY A 269 -20.35 7.16 32.30
N PRO A 270 -20.68 8.13 33.15
CA PRO A 270 -22.00 8.26 33.75
C PRO A 270 -23.15 8.42 32.75
N ASP A 271 -22.83 8.90 31.51
CA ASP A 271 -23.74 9.08 30.40
C ASP A 271 -23.82 7.82 29.47
N GLY A 272 -23.27 6.68 29.93
CA GLY A 272 -23.21 5.42 29.17
C GLY A 272 -22.25 5.41 27.98
N ARG A 273 -21.56 6.52 27.71
CA ARG A 273 -20.60 6.60 26.59
C ARG A 273 -19.24 6.09 27.01
N VAL A 274 -18.69 5.18 26.24
CA VAL A 274 -17.31 4.70 26.44
C VAL A 274 -16.32 5.76 25.94
N ARG A 275 -15.42 6.21 26.82
CA ARG A 275 -14.36 7.19 26.50
C ARG A 275 -12.96 6.64 26.69
N VAL A 276 -12.83 5.60 27.50
CA VAL A 276 -11.56 4.96 27.84
C VAL A 276 -11.70 3.45 27.69
N ALA A 277 -10.65 2.79 27.24
CA ALA A 277 -10.57 1.34 27.19
C ALA A 277 -9.23 0.86 27.77
N THR A 278 -9.26 -0.32 28.36
CA THR A 278 -8.08 -1.06 28.79
C THR A 278 -7.63 -1.97 27.67
N ILE A 279 -6.37 -1.85 27.25
CA ILE A 279 -5.78 -2.54 26.09
C ILE A 279 -4.65 -3.43 26.59
N ILE A 280 -4.66 -4.72 26.18
CA ILE A 280 -3.53 -5.64 26.33
C ILE A 280 -2.60 -5.42 25.16
N THR A 281 -1.32 -5.21 25.44
CA THR A 281 -0.25 -5.01 24.46
C THR A 281 0.89 -6.00 24.71
N ALA A 282 1.84 -6.12 23.77
CA ALA A 282 3.03 -6.94 23.96
C ALA A 282 3.90 -6.50 25.18
N GLN A 283 3.74 -5.25 25.65
CA GLN A 283 4.50 -4.68 26.77
C GLN A 283 3.67 -4.64 28.08
N GLY A 284 2.47 -5.23 28.10
CA GLY A 284 1.57 -5.20 29.24
C GLY A 284 0.26 -4.47 28.97
N THR A 285 -0.49 -4.21 30.03
CA THR A 285 -1.82 -3.61 29.94
C THR A 285 -1.74 -2.09 30.12
N VAL A 286 -2.41 -1.35 29.22
CA VAL A 286 -2.46 0.11 29.24
C VAL A 286 -3.88 0.62 29.09
N GLN A 287 -4.19 1.77 29.72
CA GLN A 287 -5.46 2.46 29.46
C GLN A 287 -5.25 3.58 28.42
N ARG A 288 -6.20 3.68 27.48
CA ARG A 288 -6.17 4.68 26.41
C ARG A 288 -7.55 5.27 26.14
N ALA A 289 -7.56 6.56 25.80
CA ALA A 289 -8.77 7.21 25.32
C ALA A 289 -9.16 6.61 23.94
N ILE A 290 -10.45 6.42 23.68
CA ILE A 290 -10.96 5.88 22.41
C ILE A 290 -10.50 6.69 21.20
N SER A 291 -10.35 7.99 21.34
CA SER A 291 -9.82 8.87 20.28
C SER A 291 -8.39 8.52 19.84
N LYS A 292 -7.66 7.77 20.67
CA LYS A 292 -6.31 7.28 20.39
C LYS A 292 -6.28 5.81 19.87
N LEU A 293 -7.46 5.23 19.63
CA LEU A 293 -7.61 3.85 19.19
C LEU A 293 -8.28 3.81 17.81
N CYS A 294 -7.80 2.96 16.93
CA CYS A 294 -8.36 2.70 15.62
C CYS A 294 -8.64 1.20 15.48
N LEU A 295 -9.88 0.84 15.17
CA LEU A 295 -10.22 -0.55 14.81
C LEU A 295 -9.55 -0.93 13.50
N LEU A 296 -9.21 -2.21 13.35
CA LEU A 296 -8.72 -2.74 12.09
C LEU A 296 -9.83 -2.67 11.02
N PRO A 297 -9.45 -2.51 9.72
CA PRO A 297 -10.44 -2.31 8.66
C PRO A 297 -11.34 -3.53 8.39
N ILE A 298 -10.88 -4.73 8.71
CA ILE A 298 -11.62 -5.99 8.54
C ILE A 298 -11.80 -6.61 9.93
N GLU A 299 -13.04 -6.68 10.40
CA GLU A 299 -13.38 -7.19 11.74
C GLU A 299 -13.81 -8.65 11.73
N ASP A 300 -14.39 -9.14 10.61
CA ASP A 300 -14.97 -10.48 10.53
C ASP A 300 -13.96 -11.55 10.09
N ASN A 301 -13.70 -12.49 10.99
CA ASN A 301 -12.89 -13.67 10.72
C ASN A 301 -13.44 -14.53 9.56
N LYS A 302 -14.76 -14.48 9.27
CA LYS A 302 -15.38 -15.22 8.16
C LYS A 302 -14.89 -14.74 6.79
N VAL A 303 -14.64 -13.45 6.63
CA VAL A 303 -14.10 -12.87 5.39
C VAL A 303 -12.60 -13.19 5.26
N THR A 304 -11.87 -13.18 6.37
CA THR A 304 -10.43 -13.47 6.41
C THR A 304 -10.16 -14.94 6.04
N PHE A 305 -10.92 -15.89 6.60
CA PHE A 305 -10.78 -17.30 6.25
C PHE A 305 -11.16 -17.58 4.80
N ARG A 306 -12.17 -16.92 4.27
CA ARG A 306 -12.55 -17.07 2.87
C ARG A 306 -11.48 -16.54 1.90
N ILE A 307 -10.89 -15.40 2.21
CA ILE A 307 -9.77 -14.84 1.41
C ILE A 307 -8.53 -15.73 1.51
N ILE A 308 -8.20 -16.25 2.71
CA ILE A 308 -7.05 -17.14 2.90
C ILE A 308 -7.29 -18.50 2.24
N SER A 309 -8.48 -19.10 2.39
CA SER A 309 -8.80 -20.41 1.79
C SER A 309 -8.99 -20.38 0.26
N GLU A 310 -9.19 -19.21 -0.34
CA GLU A 310 -9.23 -19.04 -1.79
C GLU A 310 -7.84 -18.76 -2.39
N ILE A 311 -6.82 -18.49 -1.57
CA ILE A 311 -5.44 -18.14 -2.00
C ILE A 311 -4.44 -19.27 -1.73
N PHE A 312 -4.69 -20.14 -0.75
CA PHE A 312 -3.90 -21.32 -0.40
C PHE A 312 -4.73 -22.61 -0.64
#